data_0c7a8324aca19d6c72c76794cfd466ec
#
_entry.id   0c7a8324aca19d6c72c76794cfd466ec
#
_cell.length_a   1.000
_cell.length_b   1.000
_cell.length_c   1.000
_cell.angle_alpha   90.00
_cell.angle_beta   90.00
_cell.angle_gamma   90.00
#
_symmetry.space_group_name_H-M   'P 1'
#
loop_
_entity.id
_entity.type
_entity.pdbx_description
1 polymer ?
#
loop_
_entity_poly.entity_id
_entity_poly.type
_entity_poly.pdbx_seq_one_letter_code
_entity_poly.pdbx_strand_id
1 'polypeptide(L)'
;MKLSNKYIAFASVALLMASCDLDKFPEGDYISEEQKEDIINGRPNLITAEVNAMAAKLNTFGTISDDATTYHNDYGIPAVSMILESGGQDLVALVNGYNWFNTSQNYSDRVYDSSSDELIWKTFYNHLKAANNVLKLIAADTEDSSLKVYRGQALAARAYDYLNLVQIYQFTYAGHENSLAVPIVTETMTDEDMQNNPRATVQQVYDQIMSDLNTAADLLTGYDNGSNKDQIDEAVVYGLRARANLLMQKWADAAKDAERAIAGGTPQTLAQVSTPTFNSASASSWLWGVMITPDNDVVQTGIINWPSHLCSFTGNGYTSGVPDGYRTVSYTHLTLPTILLV
;
A
#
# COMPACT_ATOMS: atom_id res chain seq x y z
N MET A 1 -47.94 24.44 55.62
CA MET A 1 -46.54 24.89 55.50
C MET A 1 -46.30 25.27 54.04
N LYS A 2 -46.24 26.56 53.68
CA LYS A 2 -46.05 27.04 52.31
C LYS A 2 -44.57 27.07 52.06
N LEU A 3 -44.06 26.15 51.27
CA LEU A 3 -42.66 26.24 50.76
C LEU A 3 -42.55 27.51 49.91
N SER A 4 -41.57 28.32 50.23
CA SER A 4 -41.34 29.58 49.54
C SER A 4 -40.88 29.28 48.10
N ASN A 5 -41.47 29.98 47.12
CA ASN A 5 -41.15 29.88 45.68
C ASN A 5 -39.65 30.05 45.35
N LYS A 6 -38.87 30.60 46.29
CA LYS A 6 -37.41 30.74 46.17
C LYS A 6 -36.64 29.39 46.23
N TYR A 7 -37.15 28.42 47.00
CA TYR A 7 -36.52 27.10 47.10
C TYR A 7 -36.90 26.20 45.92
N ILE A 8 -38.06 26.40 45.31
CA ILE A 8 -38.49 25.70 44.11
C ILE A 8 -37.64 26.17 42.90
N ALA A 9 -37.38 27.47 42.80
CA ALA A 9 -36.51 28.02 41.75
C ALA A 9 -35.05 27.56 41.86
N PHE A 10 -34.55 27.40 43.10
CA PHE A 10 -33.17 26.89 43.31
C PHE A 10 -33.04 25.39 43.01
N ALA A 11 -34.06 24.61 43.35
CA ALA A 11 -34.08 23.18 43.02
C ALA A 11 -34.21 22.92 41.52
N SER A 12 -34.95 23.74 40.76
CA SER A 12 -35.05 23.61 39.30
C SER A 12 -33.75 24.03 38.56
N VAL A 13 -33.03 25.02 39.09
CA VAL A 13 -31.70 25.40 38.53
C VAL A 13 -30.64 24.33 38.83
N ALA A 14 -30.66 23.71 40.02
CA ALA A 14 -29.75 22.62 40.36
C ALA A 14 -30.03 21.33 39.57
N LEU A 15 -31.28 21.04 39.18
CA LEU A 15 -31.61 19.91 38.30
C LEU A 15 -31.23 20.16 36.84
N LEU A 16 -31.17 21.41 36.40
CA LEU A 16 -30.73 21.76 35.05
C LEU A 16 -29.19 21.72 34.89
N MET A 17 -28.43 21.80 35.98
CA MET A 17 -26.99 21.69 35.98
C MET A 17 -26.48 20.25 36.10
N ALA A 18 -27.35 19.28 36.42
CA ALA A 18 -27.00 17.86 36.54
C ALA A 18 -27.29 17.07 35.24
N SER A 19 -27.67 17.75 34.16
CA SER A 19 -28.16 17.11 32.93
C SER A 19 -27.23 17.25 31.71
N CYS A 20 -25.99 17.58 31.93
CA CYS A 20 -25.00 17.50 30.84
C CYS A 20 -23.84 16.67 31.31
N ASP A 21 -24.00 15.36 31.25
CA ASP A 21 -22.89 14.44 31.09
C ASP A 21 -22.43 14.60 29.64
N LEU A 22 -21.57 15.60 29.40
CA LEU A 22 -21.01 15.95 28.11
C LEU A 22 -20.03 14.88 27.61
N ASP A 23 -19.73 13.87 28.45
CA ASP A 23 -18.84 12.76 28.14
C ASP A 23 -19.58 11.50 27.69
N LYS A 24 -20.87 11.55 27.43
CA LYS A 24 -21.57 10.46 26.74
C LYS A 24 -21.44 10.68 25.25
N PHE A 25 -20.61 9.84 24.65
CA PHE A 25 -20.56 9.68 23.20
C PHE A 25 -21.98 9.39 22.66
N PRO A 26 -22.34 9.93 21.49
CA PRO A 26 -23.64 9.65 20.90
C PRO A 26 -23.84 8.14 20.75
N GLU A 27 -24.92 7.60 21.31
CA GLU A 27 -25.36 6.24 21.05
C GLU A 27 -25.87 6.17 19.61
N GLY A 28 -24.96 6.00 18.66
CA GLY A 28 -25.23 5.86 17.24
C GLY A 28 -24.45 4.69 16.66
N ASP A 29 -24.81 4.25 15.46
CA ASP A 29 -24.13 3.16 14.75
C ASP A 29 -22.68 3.51 14.32
N TYR A 30 -22.20 4.70 14.63
CA TYR A 30 -20.86 5.18 14.30
C TYR A 30 -20.02 5.38 15.55
N ILE A 31 -18.87 4.71 15.56
CA ILE A 31 -17.82 4.89 16.58
C ILE A 31 -16.92 6.03 16.12
N SER A 32 -16.69 7.05 16.97
CA SER A 32 -15.75 8.13 16.65
C SER A 32 -14.30 7.62 16.62
N GLU A 33 -13.41 8.37 15.97
CA GLU A 33 -11.97 8.00 15.92
C GLU A 33 -11.35 7.96 17.33
N GLU A 34 -11.73 8.90 18.22
CA GLU A 34 -11.31 8.92 19.62
C GLU A 34 -11.80 7.68 20.40
N GLN A 35 -13.05 7.26 20.17
CA GLN A 35 -13.56 6.01 20.73
C GLN A 35 -12.82 4.77 20.22
N LYS A 36 -12.44 4.76 18.94
CA LYS A 36 -11.63 3.68 18.38
C LYS A 36 -10.25 3.64 19.04
N GLU A 37 -9.61 4.80 19.20
CA GLU A 37 -8.31 4.92 19.85
C GLU A 37 -8.35 4.37 21.29
N ASP A 38 -9.34 4.77 22.09
CA ASP A 38 -9.54 4.28 23.45
C ASP A 38 -9.78 2.77 23.50
N ILE A 39 -10.58 2.23 22.57
CA ILE A 39 -10.85 0.79 22.47
C ILE A 39 -9.56 0.03 22.12
N ILE A 40 -8.76 0.54 21.21
CA ILE A 40 -7.52 -0.10 20.76
C ILE A 40 -6.47 -0.06 21.87
N ASN A 41 -6.31 1.05 22.55
CA ASN A 41 -5.41 1.17 23.70
C ASN A 41 -5.79 0.21 24.84
N GLY A 42 -7.08 -0.04 25.04
CA GLY A 42 -7.58 -1.03 26.00
C GLY A 42 -7.56 -2.47 25.48
N ARG A 43 -7.52 -2.69 24.18
CA ARG A 43 -7.56 -4.00 23.51
C ARG A 43 -6.73 -4.00 22.22
N PRO A 44 -5.40 -4.06 22.31
CA PRO A 44 -4.50 -3.94 21.16
C PRO A 44 -4.77 -4.92 20.01
N ASN A 45 -5.34 -6.08 20.31
CA ASN A 45 -5.68 -7.08 19.29
C ASN A 45 -6.78 -6.63 18.30
N LEU A 46 -7.56 -5.59 18.62
CA LEU A 46 -8.60 -5.11 17.73
C LEU A 46 -8.04 -4.32 16.53
N ILE A 47 -6.84 -3.77 16.64
CA ILE A 47 -6.17 -3.09 15.52
C ILE A 47 -5.81 -4.04 14.37
N THR A 48 -5.72 -5.36 14.63
CA THR A 48 -5.37 -6.35 13.62
C THR A 48 -6.28 -6.27 12.38
N ALA A 49 -7.56 -5.96 12.58
CA ALA A 49 -8.50 -5.81 11.48
C ALA A 49 -8.13 -4.62 10.56
N GLU A 50 -7.71 -3.49 11.14
CA GLU A 50 -7.27 -2.30 10.37
C GLU A 50 -5.96 -2.56 9.64
N VAL A 51 -5.02 -3.28 10.26
CA VAL A 51 -3.74 -3.68 9.64
C VAL A 51 -3.98 -4.64 8.47
N ASN A 52 -4.86 -5.63 8.63
CA ASN A 52 -5.23 -6.54 7.56
C ASN A 52 -5.98 -5.80 6.43
N ALA A 53 -6.86 -4.87 6.78
CA ALA A 53 -7.54 -4.02 5.80
C ALA A 53 -6.56 -3.12 5.03
N MET A 54 -5.51 -2.62 5.68
CA MET A 54 -4.42 -1.90 5.02
C MET A 54 -3.73 -2.79 3.99
N ALA A 55 -3.27 -3.98 4.38
CA ALA A 55 -2.60 -4.91 3.46
C ALA A 55 -3.49 -5.29 2.25
N ALA A 56 -4.79 -5.47 2.46
CA ALA A 56 -5.75 -5.81 1.41
C ALA A 56 -5.97 -4.66 0.40
N LYS A 57 -5.67 -3.41 0.73
CA LYS A 57 -5.83 -2.27 -0.19
C LYS A 57 -4.97 -2.38 -1.44
N LEU A 58 -3.87 -3.11 -1.41
CA LEU A 58 -3.00 -3.30 -2.57
C LEU A 58 -3.61 -4.22 -3.66
N ASN A 59 -4.65 -4.98 -3.36
CA ASN A 59 -5.34 -5.83 -4.33
C ASN A 59 -6.84 -5.50 -4.49
N THR A 60 -7.23 -4.26 -4.20
CA THR A 60 -8.62 -3.82 -4.35
C THR A 60 -9.02 -3.75 -5.82
N PHE A 61 -10.19 -4.29 -6.14
CA PHE A 61 -10.83 -4.15 -7.44
C PHE A 61 -11.74 -2.92 -7.46
N GLY A 62 -11.86 -2.25 -8.64
CA GLY A 62 -12.76 -1.12 -8.79
C GLY A 62 -12.28 0.18 -8.10
N THR A 63 -10.99 0.44 -8.15
CA THR A 63 -10.39 1.62 -7.51
C THR A 63 -10.76 2.94 -8.21
N ILE A 64 -10.96 2.91 -9.54
CA ILE A 64 -11.25 4.11 -10.37
C ILE A 64 -12.71 4.18 -10.84
N SER A 65 -13.49 3.12 -10.72
CA SER A 65 -14.89 3.14 -11.14
C SER A 65 -15.76 3.71 -10.01
N ASP A 66 -16.18 4.96 -10.17
CA ASP A 66 -17.18 5.58 -9.29
C ASP A 66 -18.62 5.24 -9.74
N ASP A 67 -18.78 4.65 -10.94
CA ASP A 67 -20.03 4.25 -11.57
C ASP A 67 -20.02 2.76 -11.90
N ALA A 68 -21.13 2.23 -12.40
CA ALA A 68 -21.27 0.86 -12.86
C ALA A 68 -20.33 0.44 -14.02
N THR A 69 -19.36 1.28 -14.38
CA THR A 69 -18.37 1.00 -15.41
C THR A 69 -17.25 0.17 -14.85
N THR A 70 -17.15 -1.06 -15.32
CA THR A 70 -16.12 -2.01 -14.90
C THR A 70 -14.88 -1.86 -15.78
N TYR A 71 -13.77 -1.50 -15.19
CA TYR A 71 -12.47 -1.52 -15.86
C TYR A 71 -11.76 -2.84 -15.60
N HIS A 72 -11.52 -3.61 -16.65
CA HIS A 72 -10.90 -4.94 -16.53
C HIS A 72 -9.41 -4.89 -16.16
N ASN A 73 -8.80 -3.72 -16.21
CA ASN A 73 -7.43 -3.46 -15.77
C ASN A 73 -7.35 -2.82 -14.37
N ASP A 74 -8.48 -2.71 -13.64
CA ASP A 74 -8.53 -2.12 -12.31
C ASP A 74 -8.59 -3.21 -11.22
N TYR A 75 -7.42 -3.80 -10.91
CA TYR A 75 -7.29 -4.85 -9.90
C TYR A 75 -6.06 -4.65 -8.99
N GLY A 76 -5.77 -3.40 -8.64
CA GLY A 76 -4.76 -3.04 -7.66
C GLY A 76 -3.32 -3.17 -8.16
N ILE A 77 -2.40 -3.51 -7.26
CA ILE A 77 -0.96 -3.53 -7.54
C ILE A 77 -0.55 -4.44 -8.71
N PRO A 78 -1.17 -5.59 -8.96
CA PRO A 78 -0.86 -6.38 -10.14
C PRO A 78 -1.19 -5.65 -11.45
N ALA A 79 -2.26 -4.84 -11.49
CA ALA A 79 -2.60 -4.02 -12.65
C ALA A 79 -1.59 -2.87 -12.83
N VAL A 80 -1.21 -2.21 -11.74
CA VAL A 80 -0.13 -1.20 -11.76
C VAL A 80 1.16 -1.80 -12.31
N SER A 81 1.53 -2.99 -11.87
CA SER A 81 2.71 -3.69 -12.39
C SER A 81 2.61 -3.95 -13.89
N MET A 82 1.45 -4.39 -14.38
CA MET A 82 1.21 -4.61 -15.81
C MET A 82 1.33 -3.30 -16.63
N ILE A 83 0.81 -2.20 -16.11
CA ILE A 83 0.95 -0.87 -16.74
C ILE A 83 2.42 -0.47 -16.86
N LEU A 84 3.18 -0.59 -15.77
CA LEU A 84 4.59 -0.20 -15.73
C LEU A 84 5.45 -1.10 -16.62
N GLU A 85 5.27 -2.42 -16.56
CA GLU A 85 5.99 -3.38 -17.38
C GLU A 85 5.65 -3.27 -18.88
N SER A 86 4.39 -2.97 -19.21
CA SER A 86 3.96 -2.70 -20.59
C SER A 86 4.59 -1.41 -21.15
N GLY A 87 4.85 -0.42 -20.30
CA GLY A 87 5.59 0.77 -20.64
C GLY A 87 7.11 0.57 -20.72
N GLY A 88 7.62 -0.58 -20.26
CA GLY A 88 9.00 -0.99 -20.35
C GLY A 88 9.31 -1.76 -21.63
N GLN A 89 10.36 -2.58 -21.59
CA GLN A 89 10.77 -3.42 -22.72
C GLN A 89 10.58 -4.93 -22.45
N ASP A 90 10.15 -5.28 -21.25
CA ASP A 90 10.11 -6.68 -20.81
C ASP A 90 8.76 -7.35 -21.04
N LEU A 91 7.69 -6.57 -21.21
CA LEU A 91 6.35 -7.05 -21.49
C LEU A 91 5.81 -6.41 -22.77
N VAL A 92 5.27 -7.26 -23.66
CA VAL A 92 4.61 -6.82 -24.88
C VAL A 92 3.10 -6.99 -24.75
N ALA A 93 2.35 -5.89 -24.83
CA ALA A 93 0.92 -5.88 -24.91
C ALA A 93 0.48 -6.07 -26.38
N LEU A 94 0.13 -7.31 -26.75
CA LEU A 94 -0.35 -7.59 -28.11
C LEU A 94 -1.75 -7.04 -28.31
N VAL A 95 -2.05 -6.62 -29.54
CA VAL A 95 -3.42 -6.25 -29.95
C VAL A 95 -4.27 -7.52 -29.98
N ASN A 96 -5.10 -7.75 -28.98
CA ASN A 96 -5.84 -8.98 -28.77
C ASN A 96 -7.37 -8.77 -28.63
N GLY A 97 -7.87 -7.60 -29.01
CA GLY A 97 -9.30 -7.26 -28.94
C GLY A 97 -9.75 -6.62 -27.62
N TYR A 98 -9.12 -6.90 -26.51
CA TYR A 98 -9.40 -6.26 -25.22
C TYR A 98 -8.55 -5.02 -24.99
N ASN A 99 -7.27 -5.07 -25.30
CA ASN A 99 -6.33 -3.93 -25.36
C ASN A 99 -6.21 -3.09 -24.07
N TRP A 100 -6.54 -3.63 -22.91
CA TRP A 100 -6.56 -2.89 -21.64
C TRP A 100 -5.24 -2.25 -21.22
N PHE A 101 -4.09 -2.81 -21.67
CA PHE A 101 -2.75 -2.29 -21.37
C PHE A 101 -2.01 -1.77 -22.63
N ASN A 102 -2.68 -1.70 -23.77
CA ASN A 102 -2.06 -1.27 -25.02
C ASN A 102 -1.70 0.22 -25.00
N THR A 103 -2.49 1.03 -24.30
CA THR A 103 -2.21 2.45 -24.09
C THR A 103 -0.92 2.69 -23.33
N SER A 104 -0.58 1.80 -22.40
CA SER A 104 0.67 1.87 -21.63
C SER A 104 1.89 1.53 -22.50
N GLN A 105 1.77 0.53 -23.38
CA GLN A 105 2.84 0.17 -24.29
C GLN A 105 3.17 1.25 -25.32
N ASN A 106 2.18 1.96 -25.85
CA ASN A 106 2.37 3.04 -26.80
C ASN A 106 2.49 4.43 -26.18
N TYR A 107 2.51 4.50 -24.84
CA TYR A 107 2.62 5.73 -24.04
C TYR A 107 1.47 6.73 -24.21
N SER A 108 0.33 6.34 -24.78
CA SER A 108 -0.81 7.24 -24.94
C SER A 108 -1.59 7.46 -23.63
N ASP A 109 -1.30 6.69 -22.60
CA ASP A 109 -1.85 6.85 -21.25
C ASP A 109 -1.08 7.85 -20.38
N ARG A 110 0.01 8.45 -20.89
CA ARG A 110 0.82 9.43 -20.16
C ARG A 110 0.27 10.84 -20.31
N VAL A 111 -1.01 10.99 -20.01
CA VAL A 111 -1.77 12.24 -20.03
C VAL A 111 -2.55 12.36 -18.72
N TYR A 112 -2.77 13.60 -18.29
CA TYR A 112 -3.31 13.92 -16.96
C TYR A 112 -4.72 13.36 -16.67
N ASP A 113 -5.48 12.99 -17.70
CA ASP A 113 -6.84 12.43 -17.64
C ASP A 113 -6.89 10.94 -17.98
N SER A 114 -5.75 10.27 -17.97
CA SER A 114 -5.66 8.83 -18.21
C SER A 114 -6.19 8.00 -17.04
N SER A 115 -7.02 7.01 -17.34
CA SER A 115 -7.47 6.03 -16.35
C SER A 115 -6.32 5.19 -15.75
N SER A 116 -5.25 4.96 -16.52
CA SER A 116 -4.05 4.28 -16.02
C SER A 116 -3.33 5.12 -14.97
N ASP A 117 -3.21 6.43 -15.21
CA ASP A 117 -2.59 7.35 -14.26
C ASP A 117 -3.43 7.47 -12.98
N GLU A 118 -4.75 7.63 -13.14
CA GLU A 118 -5.70 7.65 -12.02
C GLU A 118 -5.64 6.36 -11.18
N LEU A 119 -5.56 5.19 -11.83
CA LEU A 119 -5.44 3.91 -11.14
C LEU A 119 -4.18 3.84 -10.28
N ILE A 120 -3.03 4.20 -10.84
CA ILE A 120 -1.76 4.21 -10.13
C ILE A 120 -1.84 5.14 -8.91
N TRP A 121 -2.31 6.38 -9.13
CA TRP A 121 -2.45 7.38 -8.08
C TRP A 121 -3.37 6.90 -6.96
N LYS A 122 -4.58 6.48 -7.30
CA LYS A 122 -5.58 6.01 -6.32
C LYS A 122 -5.12 4.75 -5.59
N THR A 123 -4.45 3.81 -6.25
CA THR A 123 -3.94 2.58 -5.61
C THR A 123 -3.01 2.93 -4.46
N PHE A 124 -1.98 3.73 -4.70
CA PHE A 124 -1.01 4.06 -3.67
C PHE A 124 -1.58 5.03 -2.61
N TYR A 125 -2.33 6.06 -2.99
CA TYR A 125 -2.89 6.98 -1.99
C TYR A 125 -4.01 6.36 -1.15
N ASN A 126 -4.78 5.39 -1.66
CA ASN A 126 -5.75 4.64 -0.85
C ASN A 126 -5.04 3.72 0.16
N HIS A 127 -3.95 3.08 -0.24
CA HIS A 127 -3.13 2.27 0.66
C HIS A 127 -2.45 3.16 1.72
N LEU A 128 -1.85 4.27 1.32
CA LEU A 128 -1.28 5.28 2.20
C LEU A 128 -2.31 5.83 3.21
N LYS A 129 -3.54 6.10 2.77
CA LYS A 129 -4.63 6.51 3.66
C LYS A 129 -4.93 5.44 4.70
N ALA A 130 -4.96 4.16 4.31
CA ALA A 130 -5.15 3.07 5.26
C ALA A 130 -3.99 2.97 6.26
N ALA A 131 -2.75 3.15 5.81
CA ALA A 131 -1.59 3.22 6.70
C ALA A 131 -1.69 4.38 7.70
N ASN A 132 -2.07 5.58 7.23
CA ASN A 132 -2.29 6.74 8.10
C ASN A 132 -3.42 6.51 9.11
N ASN A 133 -4.49 5.79 8.74
CA ASN A 133 -5.54 5.42 9.70
C ASN A 133 -5.00 4.55 10.83
N VAL A 134 -4.16 3.56 10.53
CA VAL A 134 -3.49 2.74 11.56
C VAL A 134 -2.59 3.60 12.44
N LEU A 135 -1.80 4.50 11.83
CA LEU A 135 -0.89 5.40 12.56
C LEU A 135 -1.62 6.38 13.47
N LYS A 136 -2.80 6.83 13.07
CA LYS A 136 -3.65 7.72 13.88
C LYS A 136 -4.21 7.02 15.12
N LEU A 137 -4.50 5.73 15.02
CA LEU A 137 -5.07 4.92 16.09
C LEU A 137 -4.04 4.43 17.12
N ILE A 138 -2.75 4.49 16.80
CA ILE A 138 -1.67 3.97 17.66
C ILE A 138 -0.76 5.13 18.08
N ALA A 139 -0.71 5.42 19.36
CA ALA A 139 0.15 6.47 19.89
C ALA A 139 1.62 6.25 19.50
N ALA A 140 2.32 7.35 19.16
CA ALA A 140 3.71 7.28 18.70
C ALA A 140 4.68 6.74 19.76
N ASP A 141 4.35 6.95 21.02
CA ASP A 141 5.10 6.56 22.21
C ASP A 141 4.55 5.28 22.89
N THR A 142 3.71 4.50 22.18
CA THR A 142 3.16 3.26 22.74
C THR A 142 4.25 2.33 23.24
N GLU A 143 4.06 1.76 24.44
CA GLU A 143 4.96 0.74 25.01
C GLU A 143 4.47 -0.69 24.75
N ASP A 144 3.25 -0.87 24.26
CA ASP A 144 2.71 -2.18 23.93
C ASP A 144 3.45 -2.80 22.74
N SER A 145 3.96 -4.01 22.91
CA SER A 145 4.79 -4.68 21.90
C SER A 145 4.04 -4.99 20.60
N SER A 146 2.75 -5.31 20.69
CA SER A 146 1.93 -5.60 19.51
C SER A 146 1.60 -4.32 18.74
N LEU A 147 1.28 -3.24 19.45
CA LEU A 147 1.03 -1.94 18.84
C LEU A 147 2.30 -1.36 18.20
N LYS A 148 3.49 -1.58 18.80
CA LYS A 148 4.77 -1.23 18.17
C LYS A 148 4.93 -1.92 16.81
N VAL A 149 4.64 -3.23 16.75
CA VAL A 149 4.70 -3.97 15.48
C VAL A 149 3.74 -3.40 14.45
N TYR A 150 2.48 -3.21 14.80
CA TYR A 150 1.48 -2.68 13.86
C TYR A 150 1.80 -1.26 13.38
N ARG A 151 2.31 -0.41 14.28
CA ARG A 151 2.78 0.94 13.90
C ARG A 151 3.97 0.88 12.96
N GLY A 152 4.94 0.00 13.22
CA GLY A 152 6.10 -0.23 12.35
C GLY A 152 5.67 -0.69 10.95
N GLN A 153 4.72 -1.60 10.85
CA GLN A 153 4.16 -2.07 9.58
C GLN A 153 3.48 -0.94 8.80
N ALA A 154 2.70 -0.09 9.46
CA ALA A 154 2.02 1.02 8.82
C ALA A 154 3.00 2.10 8.31
N LEU A 155 4.06 2.41 9.08
CA LEU A 155 5.13 3.30 8.63
C LEU A 155 5.85 2.75 7.41
N ALA A 156 6.20 1.47 7.41
CA ALA A 156 6.85 0.83 6.26
C ALA A 156 5.94 0.75 5.03
N ALA A 157 4.63 0.53 5.21
CA ALA A 157 3.64 0.58 4.15
C ALA A 157 3.55 1.97 3.53
N ARG A 158 3.48 3.03 4.33
CA ARG A 158 3.49 4.42 3.84
C ARG A 158 4.78 4.75 3.08
N ALA A 159 5.92 4.31 3.58
CA ALA A 159 7.20 4.49 2.90
C ALA A 159 7.24 3.75 1.55
N TYR A 160 6.67 2.54 1.47
CA TYR A 160 6.53 1.80 0.23
C TYR A 160 5.71 2.58 -0.80
N ASP A 161 4.58 3.16 -0.39
CA ASP A 161 3.74 3.96 -1.29
C ASP A 161 4.49 5.18 -1.83
N TYR A 162 5.13 5.96 -0.97
CA TYR A 162 5.92 7.10 -1.42
C TYR A 162 7.11 6.71 -2.30
N LEU A 163 7.75 5.59 -2.02
CA LEU A 163 8.86 5.09 -2.82
C LEU A 163 8.42 4.76 -4.26
N ASN A 164 7.20 4.22 -4.43
CA ASN A 164 6.64 3.99 -5.75
C ASN A 164 6.16 5.30 -6.40
N LEU A 165 5.39 6.11 -5.69
CA LEU A 165 4.87 7.38 -6.20
C LEU A 165 5.98 8.32 -6.70
N VAL A 166 7.06 8.49 -5.94
CA VAL A 166 8.13 9.41 -6.34
C VAL A 166 8.86 8.96 -7.59
N GLN A 167 8.99 7.63 -7.81
CA GLN A 167 9.63 7.08 -9.01
C GLN A 167 8.74 7.18 -10.26
N ILE A 168 7.42 7.10 -10.08
CA ILE A 168 6.46 7.14 -11.19
C ILE A 168 6.18 8.58 -11.62
N TYR A 169 6.04 9.50 -10.67
CA TYR A 169 5.60 10.86 -10.92
C TYR A 169 6.74 11.89 -10.97
N GLN A 170 8.00 11.44 -10.87
CA GLN A 170 9.16 12.30 -11.05
C GLN A 170 10.35 11.50 -11.59
N PHE A 171 11.38 12.21 -12.07
CA PHE A 171 12.64 11.62 -12.50
C PHE A 171 13.46 11.07 -11.32
N THR A 172 14.62 10.47 -11.63
CA THR A 172 15.53 9.91 -10.63
C THR A 172 15.91 10.95 -9.57
N TYR A 173 16.25 10.49 -8.37
CA TYR A 173 16.61 11.37 -7.24
C TYR A 173 17.77 12.31 -7.58
N ALA A 174 18.89 11.76 -8.06
CA ALA A 174 20.11 12.54 -8.31
C ALA A 174 19.91 13.57 -9.42
N GLY A 175 20.11 14.84 -9.06
CA GLY A 175 19.92 15.98 -9.94
C GLY A 175 18.48 16.52 -10.01
N HIS A 176 17.53 15.92 -9.29
CA HIS A 176 16.14 16.35 -9.26
C HIS A 176 15.60 16.57 -7.84
N GLU A 177 16.49 16.68 -6.85
CA GLU A 177 16.17 16.77 -5.43
C GLU A 177 15.18 17.92 -5.14
N ASN A 178 15.31 19.04 -5.87
CA ASN A 178 14.44 20.21 -5.72
C ASN A 178 13.22 20.21 -6.65
N SER A 179 13.07 19.19 -7.52
CA SER A 179 11.92 19.08 -8.42
C SER A 179 10.67 18.69 -7.63
N LEU A 180 9.50 19.22 -8.04
CA LEU A 180 8.23 18.89 -7.38
C LEU A 180 7.83 17.45 -7.72
N ALA A 181 7.61 16.63 -6.71
CA ALA A 181 7.20 15.23 -6.83
C ALA A 181 5.69 15.06 -6.54
N VAL A 182 5.34 14.59 -5.36
CA VAL A 182 3.96 14.28 -4.96
C VAL A 182 3.63 14.95 -3.62
N PRO A 183 2.35 15.20 -3.30
CA PRO A 183 1.95 15.69 -1.99
C PRO A 183 2.29 14.69 -0.88
N ILE A 184 2.80 15.17 0.25
CA ILE A 184 2.99 14.35 1.44
C ILE A 184 1.73 14.49 2.31
N VAL A 185 1.13 13.34 2.67
CA VAL A 185 -0.04 13.24 3.55
C VAL A 185 0.32 12.34 4.72
N THR A 186 0.19 12.85 5.94
CA THR A 186 0.48 12.12 7.17
C THR A 186 -0.75 12.03 8.07
N GLU A 187 -0.69 11.15 9.07
CA GLU A 187 -1.74 10.93 10.04
C GLU A 187 -2.08 12.16 10.91
N THR A 188 -1.16 13.12 10.98
CA THR A 188 -1.31 14.33 11.79
C THR A 188 -1.95 15.48 11.04
N MET A 189 -2.17 15.36 9.73
CA MET A 189 -2.76 16.42 8.92
C MET A 189 -4.26 16.52 9.14
N THR A 190 -4.74 17.75 9.23
CA THR A 190 -6.18 18.08 9.26
C THR A 190 -6.75 18.12 7.85
N ASP A 191 -8.08 18.14 7.73
CA ASP A 191 -8.76 18.31 6.44
C ASP A 191 -8.39 19.64 5.75
N GLU A 192 -8.11 20.69 6.52
CA GLU A 192 -7.67 21.99 6.02
C GLU A 192 -6.24 21.89 5.43
N ASP A 193 -5.33 21.19 6.12
CA ASP A 193 -3.98 20.94 5.62
C ASP A 193 -4.02 20.15 4.31
N MET A 194 -4.90 19.15 4.20
CA MET A 194 -5.04 18.34 2.99
C MET A 194 -5.57 19.14 1.79
N GLN A 195 -6.50 20.08 2.01
CA GLN A 195 -7.05 20.92 0.94
C GLN A 195 -6.00 21.86 0.31
N ASN A 196 -5.01 22.29 1.09
CA ASN A 196 -3.97 23.22 0.65
C ASN A 196 -2.59 22.55 0.56
N ASN A 197 -2.53 21.25 0.36
CA ASN A 197 -1.30 20.45 0.35
C ASN A 197 -0.63 20.46 -1.03
N PRO A 198 0.40 21.29 -1.26
CA PRO A 198 1.10 21.33 -2.53
C PRO A 198 1.98 20.08 -2.72
N ARG A 199 2.45 19.86 -3.93
CA ARG A 199 3.47 18.86 -4.21
C ARG A 199 4.74 19.17 -3.44
N ALA A 200 5.25 18.19 -2.72
CA ALA A 200 6.54 18.25 -2.07
C ALA A 200 7.68 18.05 -3.08
N THR A 201 8.90 18.45 -2.72
CA THR A 201 10.08 18.15 -3.54
C THR A 201 10.48 16.68 -3.43
N VAL A 202 11.23 16.18 -4.41
CA VAL A 202 11.82 14.83 -4.38
C VAL A 202 12.56 14.59 -3.06
N GLN A 203 13.41 15.57 -2.65
CA GLN A 203 14.15 15.48 -1.39
C GLN A 203 13.21 15.31 -0.19
N GLN A 204 12.15 16.12 -0.10
CA GLN A 204 11.20 16.02 1.02
C GLN A 204 10.46 14.66 1.05
N VAL A 205 10.12 14.10 -0.12
CA VAL A 205 9.50 12.78 -0.19
C VAL A 205 10.48 11.69 0.28
N TYR A 206 11.75 11.74 -0.15
CA TYR A 206 12.75 10.79 0.33
C TYR A 206 13.09 10.97 1.81
N ASP A 207 13.05 12.18 2.34
CA ASP A 207 13.20 12.43 3.78
C ASP A 207 12.06 11.77 4.58
N GLN A 208 10.82 11.86 4.08
CA GLN A 208 9.68 11.17 4.68
C GLN A 208 9.83 9.65 4.61
N ILE A 209 10.21 9.10 3.44
CA ILE A 209 10.48 7.67 3.26
C ILE A 209 11.51 7.18 4.26
N MET A 210 12.63 7.88 4.38
CA MET A 210 13.72 7.48 5.27
C MET A 210 13.35 7.63 6.75
N SER A 211 12.59 8.65 7.11
CA SER A 211 12.07 8.83 8.46
C SER A 211 11.15 7.66 8.85
N ASP A 212 10.20 7.30 7.98
CA ASP A 212 9.29 6.20 8.22
C ASP A 212 10.02 4.85 8.32
N LEU A 213 10.96 4.57 7.40
CA LEU A 213 11.71 3.31 7.40
C LEU A 213 12.68 3.18 8.57
N ASN A 214 13.29 4.28 9.02
CA ASN A 214 14.14 4.25 10.21
C ASN A 214 13.31 3.95 11.46
N THR A 215 12.19 4.63 11.64
CA THR A 215 11.30 4.38 12.78
C THR A 215 10.70 2.96 12.71
N ALA A 216 10.30 2.50 11.52
CA ALA A 216 9.81 1.14 11.33
C ALA A 216 10.88 0.08 11.69
N ALA A 217 12.14 0.29 11.31
CA ALA A 217 13.24 -0.61 11.63
C ALA A 217 13.44 -0.74 13.15
N ASP A 218 13.32 0.36 13.88
CA ASP A 218 13.43 0.36 15.34
C ASP A 218 12.24 -0.38 15.98
N LEU A 219 11.02 -0.11 15.51
CA LEU A 219 9.79 -0.72 16.05
C LEU A 219 9.66 -2.20 15.73
N LEU A 220 10.18 -2.65 14.58
CA LEU A 220 10.12 -4.04 14.12
C LEU A 220 11.39 -4.84 14.45
N THR A 221 12.28 -4.30 15.28
CA THR A 221 13.51 -5.01 15.65
C THR A 221 13.20 -6.39 16.22
N GLY A 222 13.69 -7.44 15.55
CA GLY A 222 13.51 -8.84 15.92
C GLY A 222 12.12 -9.41 15.57
N TYR A 223 11.25 -8.66 14.91
CA TYR A 223 9.97 -9.18 14.44
C TYR A 223 10.15 -9.91 13.10
N ASP A 224 9.71 -11.17 13.07
CA ASP A 224 9.68 -12.03 11.89
C ASP A 224 8.21 -12.39 11.59
N ASN A 225 7.77 -12.19 10.35
CA ASN A 225 6.41 -12.49 9.91
C ASN A 225 6.13 -14.00 9.77
N GLY A 226 7.15 -14.85 9.82
CA GLY A 226 7.02 -16.30 9.69
C GLY A 226 6.34 -16.71 8.39
N SER A 227 5.14 -17.32 8.50
CA SER A 227 4.32 -17.71 7.33
C SER A 227 3.36 -16.61 6.86
N ASN A 228 3.21 -15.52 7.60
CA ASN A 228 2.28 -14.42 7.29
C ASN A 228 2.96 -13.41 6.35
N LYS A 229 3.25 -13.83 5.12
CA LYS A 229 4.01 -13.05 4.14
C LYS A 229 3.28 -11.80 3.61
N ASP A 230 2.06 -11.55 4.02
CA ASP A 230 1.32 -10.30 3.84
C ASP A 230 1.69 -9.21 4.87
N GLN A 231 2.40 -9.60 5.93
CA GLN A 231 2.86 -8.68 6.97
C GLN A 231 4.30 -8.24 6.73
N ILE A 232 4.55 -6.95 6.94
CA ILE A 232 5.89 -6.36 6.84
C ILE A 232 6.66 -6.68 8.12
N ASP A 233 7.83 -7.29 7.98
CA ASP A 233 8.76 -7.58 9.07
C ASP A 233 10.05 -6.75 8.98
N GLU A 234 10.97 -7.00 9.91
CA GLU A 234 12.27 -6.30 9.93
C GLU A 234 13.05 -6.46 8.62
N ALA A 235 13.05 -7.64 8.02
CA ALA A 235 13.77 -7.91 6.78
C ALA A 235 13.17 -7.14 5.59
N VAL A 236 11.84 -7.04 5.51
CA VAL A 236 11.14 -6.25 4.49
C VAL A 236 11.47 -4.76 4.63
N VAL A 237 11.50 -4.22 5.85
CA VAL A 237 11.88 -2.82 6.09
C VAL A 237 13.28 -2.54 5.58
N TYR A 238 14.25 -3.40 5.88
CA TYR A 238 15.60 -3.25 5.37
C TYR A 238 15.66 -3.37 3.84
N GLY A 239 14.87 -4.23 3.23
CA GLY A 239 14.74 -4.33 1.78
C GLY A 239 14.22 -3.05 1.13
N LEU A 240 13.19 -2.45 1.70
CA LEU A 240 12.65 -1.16 1.24
C LEU A 240 13.66 -0.03 1.43
N ARG A 241 14.37 -0.01 2.57
CA ARG A 241 15.39 1.01 2.86
C ARG A 241 16.62 0.86 1.97
N ALA A 242 17.01 -0.37 1.64
CA ALA A 242 18.06 -0.63 0.67
C ALA A 242 17.70 -0.06 -0.71
N ARG A 243 16.44 -0.25 -1.17
CA ARG A 243 15.95 0.33 -2.43
C ARG A 243 15.97 1.86 -2.39
N ALA A 244 15.49 2.48 -1.32
CA ALA A 244 15.53 3.93 -1.15
C ALA A 244 16.98 4.47 -1.18
N ASN A 245 17.89 3.84 -0.44
CA ASN A 245 19.31 4.20 -0.43
C ASN A 245 19.97 4.01 -1.81
N LEU A 246 19.62 2.95 -2.53
CA LEU A 246 20.10 2.70 -3.90
C LEU A 246 19.68 3.83 -4.85
N LEU A 247 18.42 4.24 -4.82
CA LEU A 247 17.89 5.33 -5.63
C LEU A 247 18.52 6.68 -5.30
N MET A 248 18.84 6.90 -4.02
CA MET A 248 19.59 8.08 -3.56
C MET A 248 21.10 7.99 -3.83
N GLN A 249 21.59 6.90 -4.47
CA GLN A 249 23.01 6.63 -4.71
C GLN A 249 23.87 6.54 -3.42
N LYS A 250 23.25 6.17 -2.31
CA LYS A 250 23.93 5.87 -1.03
C LYS A 250 24.36 4.40 -1.00
N TRP A 251 25.31 4.06 -1.87
CA TRP A 251 25.68 2.67 -2.19
C TRP A 251 26.08 1.82 -0.98
N ALA A 252 26.84 2.39 -0.06
CA ALA A 252 27.28 1.68 1.15
C ALA A 252 26.13 1.35 2.10
N ASP A 253 25.19 2.31 2.29
CA ASP A 253 24.00 2.09 3.11
C ASP A 253 23.06 1.11 2.45
N ALA A 254 22.89 1.22 1.12
CA ALA A 254 22.08 0.27 0.35
C ALA A 254 22.60 -1.17 0.50
N ALA A 255 23.92 -1.39 0.37
CA ALA A 255 24.54 -2.70 0.53
C ALA A 255 24.34 -3.25 1.95
N LYS A 256 24.55 -2.44 2.97
CA LYS A 256 24.36 -2.82 4.39
C LYS A 256 22.91 -3.21 4.71
N ASP A 257 21.94 -2.46 4.20
CA ASP A 257 20.53 -2.76 4.38
C ASP A 257 20.11 -4.00 3.59
N ALA A 258 20.63 -4.18 2.37
CA ALA A 258 20.40 -5.38 1.57
C ALA A 258 20.92 -6.66 2.25
N GLU A 259 22.10 -6.62 2.89
CA GLU A 259 22.63 -7.75 3.67
C GLU A 259 21.68 -8.14 4.81
N ARG A 260 21.06 -7.17 5.50
CA ARG A 260 20.07 -7.44 6.54
C ARG A 260 18.78 -8.02 5.98
N ALA A 261 18.31 -7.48 4.85
CA ALA A 261 17.10 -7.98 4.20
C ALA A 261 17.25 -9.44 3.74
N ILE A 262 18.38 -9.80 3.14
CA ILE A 262 18.66 -11.17 2.66
C ILE A 262 18.66 -12.17 3.83
N ALA A 263 19.04 -11.76 5.02
CA ALA A 263 19.03 -12.63 6.20
C ALA A 263 17.62 -13.14 6.58
N GLY A 264 16.55 -12.45 6.17
CA GLY A 264 15.15 -12.87 6.38
C GLY A 264 14.63 -13.90 5.38
N GLY A 265 15.42 -14.27 4.35
CA GLY A 265 15.00 -15.23 3.33
C GLY A 265 16.17 -16.09 2.81
N THR A 266 15.84 -17.09 2.02
CA THR A 266 16.83 -17.94 1.37
C THR A 266 16.66 -17.86 -0.14
N PRO A 267 17.65 -17.35 -0.90
CA PRO A 267 17.58 -17.33 -2.35
C PRO A 267 17.36 -18.73 -2.92
N GLN A 268 16.52 -18.83 -3.93
CA GLN A 268 16.27 -20.08 -4.64
C GLN A 268 17.46 -20.45 -5.54
N THR A 269 17.74 -21.73 -5.64
CA THR A 269 18.72 -22.25 -6.60
C THR A 269 18.19 -22.15 -8.03
N LEU A 270 19.08 -22.20 -9.02
CA LEU A 270 18.71 -22.22 -10.44
C LEU A 270 17.72 -23.35 -10.77
N ALA A 271 17.90 -24.53 -10.17
CA ALA A 271 16.98 -25.65 -10.36
C ALA A 271 15.56 -25.35 -9.82
N GLN A 272 15.48 -24.67 -8.70
CA GLN A 272 14.19 -24.26 -8.11
C GLN A 272 13.46 -23.22 -8.97
N VAL A 273 14.16 -22.17 -9.41
CA VAL A 273 13.56 -21.12 -10.26
C VAL A 273 13.23 -21.61 -11.68
N SER A 274 13.83 -22.70 -12.12
CA SER A 274 13.51 -23.34 -13.41
C SER A 274 12.25 -24.19 -13.38
N THR A 275 11.63 -24.38 -12.22
CA THR A 275 10.34 -25.04 -12.06
C THR A 275 9.26 -24.02 -11.71
N PRO A 276 7.96 -24.27 -12.03
CA PRO A 276 6.88 -23.36 -11.67
C PRO A 276 6.68 -23.26 -10.15
N THR A 277 7.47 -22.45 -9.47
CA THR A 277 7.45 -22.28 -8.00
C THR A 277 7.04 -20.88 -7.55
N PHE A 278 6.89 -19.94 -8.49
CA PHE A 278 6.56 -18.52 -8.20
C PHE A 278 5.07 -18.27 -7.91
N ASN A 279 4.35 -19.31 -7.54
CA ASN A 279 2.92 -19.32 -7.28
C ASN A 279 2.56 -19.57 -5.82
N SER A 280 3.55 -19.52 -4.91
CA SER A 280 3.34 -19.79 -3.50
C SER A 280 4.15 -18.84 -2.63
N ALA A 281 3.46 -18.16 -1.70
CA ALA A 281 4.10 -17.32 -0.70
C ALA A 281 4.98 -18.12 0.29
N SER A 282 4.89 -19.46 0.30
CA SER A 282 5.75 -20.33 1.10
C SER A 282 7.15 -20.52 0.50
N ALA A 283 7.42 -19.99 -0.70
CA ALA A 283 8.75 -20.03 -1.29
C ALA A 283 9.75 -19.29 -0.39
N SER A 284 10.91 -19.91 -0.15
CA SER A 284 11.91 -19.42 0.81
C SER A 284 12.54 -18.08 0.45
N SER A 285 12.43 -17.66 -0.79
CA SER A 285 12.93 -16.38 -1.30
C SER A 285 11.96 -15.21 -1.12
N TRP A 286 10.71 -15.48 -0.76
CA TRP A 286 9.72 -14.44 -0.57
C TRP A 286 9.79 -13.86 0.84
N LEU A 287 9.98 -12.56 0.93
CA LEU A 287 9.97 -11.82 2.19
C LEU A 287 8.58 -11.24 2.45
N TRP A 288 7.94 -10.68 1.42
CA TRP A 288 6.64 -10.03 1.50
C TRP A 288 5.88 -10.17 0.18
N GLY A 289 4.57 -10.22 0.27
CA GLY A 289 3.70 -10.29 -0.90
C GLY A 289 2.25 -9.94 -0.56
N VAL A 290 1.51 -9.53 -1.58
CA VAL A 290 0.07 -9.31 -1.49
C VAL A 290 -0.63 -10.65 -1.68
N MET A 291 -1.36 -11.10 -0.68
CA MET A 291 -2.06 -12.39 -0.71
C MET A 291 -3.39 -12.24 -1.44
N ILE A 292 -3.56 -13.00 -2.51
CA ILE A 292 -4.81 -13.07 -3.27
C ILE A 292 -5.48 -14.40 -2.94
N THR A 293 -6.64 -14.33 -2.31
CA THR A 293 -7.43 -15.50 -1.89
C THR A 293 -8.68 -15.62 -2.76
N PRO A 294 -9.35 -16.79 -2.79
CA PRO A 294 -10.61 -16.96 -3.52
C PRO A 294 -11.71 -15.97 -3.14
N ASP A 295 -11.66 -15.40 -1.94
CA ASP A 295 -12.67 -14.48 -1.43
C ASP A 295 -12.41 -13.02 -1.83
N ASN A 296 -11.26 -12.71 -2.43
CA ASN A 296 -10.97 -11.36 -2.91
C ASN A 296 -11.81 -10.99 -4.12
N ASP A 297 -12.24 -9.74 -4.20
CA ASP A 297 -13.05 -9.20 -5.30
C ASP A 297 -12.39 -9.43 -6.66
N VAL A 298 -11.08 -9.29 -6.75
CA VAL A 298 -10.30 -9.55 -7.97
C VAL A 298 -10.44 -11.00 -8.49
N VAL A 299 -10.82 -11.94 -7.64
CA VAL A 299 -11.08 -13.33 -8.01
C VAL A 299 -12.58 -13.56 -8.26
N GLN A 300 -13.43 -12.97 -7.41
CA GLN A 300 -14.90 -13.14 -7.49
C GLN A 300 -15.50 -12.55 -8.76
N THR A 301 -14.90 -11.53 -9.34
CA THR A 301 -15.30 -10.94 -10.63
C THR A 301 -15.13 -11.90 -11.82
N GLY A 302 -14.33 -12.93 -11.68
CA GLY A 302 -14.21 -14.07 -12.60
C GLY A 302 -13.45 -13.82 -13.90
N ILE A 303 -13.67 -12.70 -14.58
CA ILE A 303 -13.04 -12.38 -15.88
C ILE A 303 -11.79 -11.51 -15.70
N ILE A 304 -11.73 -10.79 -14.61
CA ILE A 304 -10.86 -9.68 -14.41
C ILE A 304 -9.78 -10.08 -13.43
N ASN A 305 -8.67 -10.52 -13.96
CA ASN A 305 -7.50 -10.77 -13.13
C ASN A 305 -6.24 -10.80 -14.00
N TRP A 306 -5.12 -10.51 -13.38
CA TRP A 306 -3.83 -10.47 -14.06
C TRP A 306 -3.43 -11.81 -14.72
N PRO A 307 -3.76 -13.03 -14.19
CA PRO A 307 -3.49 -14.26 -14.89
C PRO A 307 -4.20 -14.36 -16.25
N SER A 308 -5.42 -13.82 -16.36
CA SER A 308 -6.16 -13.77 -17.63
C SER A 308 -5.48 -12.89 -18.67
N HIS A 309 -4.77 -11.84 -18.23
CA HIS A 309 -4.02 -10.97 -19.13
C HIS A 309 -2.66 -11.55 -19.52
N LEU A 310 -1.99 -12.25 -18.62
CA LEU A 310 -0.69 -12.90 -18.87
C LEU A 310 -0.85 -14.24 -19.58
N CYS A 311 -1.89 -14.99 -19.28
CA CYS A 311 -2.18 -16.29 -19.89
C CYS A 311 -3.14 -16.13 -21.05
N SER A 312 -3.05 -17.06 -22.01
CA SER A 312 -4.01 -17.14 -23.09
C SER A 312 -5.44 -17.32 -22.58
N PHE A 313 -6.38 -16.55 -23.11
CA PHE A 313 -7.82 -16.76 -22.89
C PHE A 313 -8.33 -18.11 -23.42
N THR A 314 -7.54 -18.80 -24.22
CA THR A 314 -7.89 -20.16 -24.70
C THR A 314 -8.11 -21.16 -23.58
N GLY A 315 -7.46 -21.01 -22.44
CA GLY A 315 -7.70 -21.81 -21.25
C GLY A 315 -9.08 -21.60 -20.61
N ASN A 316 -9.76 -20.52 -20.94
CA ASN A 316 -11.08 -20.15 -20.41
C ASN A 316 -12.23 -20.35 -21.42
N GLY A 317 -12.03 -21.13 -22.48
CA GLY A 317 -13.07 -21.42 -23.46
C GLY A 317 -13.31 -20.32 -24.51
N TYR A 318 -12.46 -19.31 -24.57
CA TYR A 318 -12.46 -18.36 -25.66
C TYR A 318 -11.76 -18.96 -26.88
N THR A 319 -12.37 -18.82 -28.03
CA THR A 319 -12.04 -19.52 -29.26
C THR A 319 -10.60 -19.34 -29.73
N SER A 320 -10.09 -20.41 -30.34
CA SER A 320 -8.86 -20.46 -31.11
C SER A 320 -8.73 -19.25 -32.06
N GLY A 321 -7.70 -18.45 -31.86
CA GLY A 321 -7.37 -17.30 -32.72
C GLY A 321 -7.16 -15.99 -31.96
N VAL A 322 -7.47 -15.96 -30.69
CA VAL A 322 -6.99 -14.85 -29.83
C VAL A 322 -5.51 -15.10 -29.55
N PRO A 323 -4.63 -14.15 -29.86
CA PRO A 323 -3.22 -14.28 -29.49
C PRO A 323 -3.14 -14.58 -28.00
N ASP A 324 -2.25 -15.49 -27.64
CA ASP A 324 -1.88 -15.67 -26.23
C ASP A 324 -1.67 -14.31 -25.58
N GLY A 325 -2.08 -14.14 -24.35
CA GLY A 325 -2.04 -12.86 -23.64
C GLY A 325 -0.70 -12.10 -23.75
N TYR A 326 -0.45 -11.17 -22.91
CA TYR A 326 0.79 -10.39 -22.92
C TYR A 326 1.99 -11.32 -22.77
N ARG A 327 3.03 -11.10 -23.58
CA ARG A 327 4.22 -11.95 -23.60
C ARG A 327 5.41 -11.20 -23.05
N THR A 328 6.19 -11.89 -22.25
CA THR A 328 7.53 -11.43 -21.91
C THR A 328 8.43 -11.43 -23.12
N VAL A 329 9.22 -10.38 -23.30
CA VAL A 329 10.24 -10.32 -24.35
C VAL A 329 11.45 -11.13 -23.90
N SER A 330 11.83 -12.12 -24.71
CA SER A 330 13.02 -12.91 -24.45
C SER A 330 14.24 -12.21 -25.07
N TYR A 331 15.08 -11.63 -24.26
CA TYR A 331 16.37 -11.06 -24.68
C TYR A 331 17.48 -12.05 -24.48
N THR A 332 18.01 -12.63 -25.57
CA THR A 332 19.14 -13.58 -25.52
C THR A 332 20.45 -12.95 -25.03
N HIS A 333 20.56 -11.64 -24.99
CA HIS A 333 21.76 -10.91 -24.60
C HIS A 333 21.69 -10.11 -23.32
N LEU A 334 20.47 -9.87 -22.76
CA LEU A 334 20.26 -9.00 -21.61
C LEU A 334 19.92 -9.74 -20.31
N THR A 335 19.91 -11.06 -20.34
CA THR A 335 19.53 -11.86 -19.18
C THR A 335 20.52 -11.81 -18.02
N LEU A 336 21.79 -11.48 -18.27
CA LEU A 336 22.82 -11.48 -17.23
C LEU A 336 22.81 -10.25 -16.32
N PRO A 337 22.59 -9.00 -16.79
CA PRO A 337 22.54 -7.86 -15.90
C PRO A 337 21.24 -7.76 -15.10
N THR A 338 20.12 -8.22 -15.66
CA THR A 338 18.79 -8.11 -15.01
C THR A 338 18.63 -9.12 -13.87
N ILE A 339 19.22 -10.30 -14.00
CA ILE A 339 19.21 -11.33 -12.94
C ILE A 339 20.05 -10.90 -11.73
N LEU A 340 21.05 -10.06 -11.92
CA LEU A 340 21.89 -9.54 -10.84
C LEU A 340 21.27 -8.33 -10.10
N LEU A 341 20.17 -7.77 -10.61
CA LEU A 341 19.46 -6.63 -10.00
C LEU A 341 18.19 -7.06 -9.26
N VAL A 342 17.81 -8.30 -9.34
CA VAL A 342 16.72 -8.92 -8.59
C VAL A 342 17.26 -9.76 -7.45
#